data_bdedee01d631df6bc7bd6c9d98e1c6de
#
_entry.id   bdedee01d631df6bc7bd6c9d98e1c6de
#
_cell.length_a   1.000
_cell.length_b   1.000
_cell.length_c   1.000
_cell.angle_alpha   90.00
_cell.angle_beta   90.00
_cell.angle_gamma   90.00
#
_symmetry.space_group_name_H-M   'P 1'
#
loop_
_entity.id
_entity.type
_entity.pdbx_description
1 polymer ?
#
loop_
_entity_poly.entity_id
_entity_poly.type
_entity_poly.pdbx_seq_one_letter_code
_entity_poly.pdbx_strand_id
1 'polypeptide(L)'
;AGQFDVAATWEPYLTQAKTYTNSTVVFDTKSSSSLVMDGIVFDADWAAAHEDTVKKFVQGILMSYDQPINYNAAREVFPMYSTSSDADIDATYANAKMASWKDNYNILNDTAPMIYNQMCDIWENLGETVNRDLVNTLFDTTYIDALKSDFKSTSAANATTKVTVSDETRANITQQVTGNLDYDSMLSKTANVTFVPDSSVFTDQASAASVLNDFVNIAKTLDGTMIVINGNINADAQTDFGVQLSANRAQTVANYLASQGIDQNRLIVTGSGNAKYQADKAAGTLSGDASVYQSTDISFMRIEN
;
A
#
# COMPACT_ATOMS: atom_id res chain seq x y z
N ALA A 1 17.55 12.00 -22.87
CA ALA A 1 18.24 11.46 -21.70
C ALA A 1 19.22 12.50 -21.16
N GLY A 2 19.35 12.60 -19.84
CA GLY A 2 20.25 13.57 -19.19
C GLY A 2 19.70 14.96 -18.93
N GLN A 3 18.39 15.17 -19.14
CA GLN A 3 17.73 16.45 -18.81
C GLN A 3 17.15 16.49 -17.40
N PHE A 4 16.86 15.32 -16.82
CA PHE A 4 16.26 15.18 -15.50
C PHE A 4 16.91 14.04 -14.75
N ASP A 5 17.08 14.19 -13.44
CA ASP A 5 17.59 13.17 -12.54
C ASP A 5 16.50 12.18 -12.14
N VAL A 6 15.25 12.62 -12.05
CA VAL A 6 14.07 11.84 -11.69
C VAL A 6 12.91 12.16 -12.64
N ALA A 7 12.14 11.15 -12.99
CA ALA A 7 10.91 11.30 -13.77
C ALA A 7 9.80 10.41 -13.20
N ALA A 8 8.57 10.94 -13.13
CA ALA A 8 7.36 10.17 -12.90
C ALA A 8 6.69 9.90 -14.24
N THR A 9 6.34 8.64 -14.49
CA THR A 9 5.73 8.22 -15.76
C THR A 9 4.87 6.97 -15.56
N TRP A 10 4.16 6.57 -16.60
CA TRP A 10 3.28 5.39 -16.62
C TRP A 10 3.54 4.53 -17.86
N GLU A 11 2.88 3.38 -17.96
CA GLU A 11 3.02 2.48 -19.11
C GLU A 11 2.49 3.13 -20.42
N PRO A 12 3.11 2.88 -21.58
CA PRO A 12 4.26 1.99 -21.80
C PRO A 12 5.63 2.67 -21.58
N TYR A 13 5.65 3.95 -21.20
CA TYR A 13 6.87 4.74 -21.06
C TYR A 13 7.76 4.26 -19.92
N LEU A 14 7.17 3.70 -18.85
CA LEU A 14 7.92 3.08 -17.76
C LEU A 14 8.71 1.86 -18.26
N THR A 15 8.08 0.97 -19.02
CA THR A 15 8.76 -0.17 -19.66
C THR A 15 9.87 0.31 -20.58
N GLN A 16 9.65 1.35 -21.37
CA GLN A 16 10.68 1.93 -22.23
C GLN A 16 11.83 2.53 -21.40
N ALA A 17 11.53 3.22 -20.30
CA ALA A 17 12.56 3.81 -19.43
C ALA A 17 13.49 2.74 -18.81
N LYS A 18 12.96 1.56 -18.48
CA LYS A 18 13.74 0.42 -17.97
C LYS A 18 14.79 -0.12 -18.94
N THR A 19 14.69 0.18 -20.22
CA THR A 19 15.69 -0.24 -21.23
C THR A 19 16.95 0.59 -21.22
N TYR A 20 16.98 1.75 -20.55
CA TYR A 20 18.17 2.59 -20.45
C TYR A 20 19.11 2.06 -19.37
N THR A 21 20.38 1.91 -19.70
CA THR A 21 21.41 1.26 -18.85
C THR A 21 21.67 1.94 -17.50
N ASN A 22 21.32 3.23 -17.38
CA ASN A 22 21.57 4.03 -16.17
C ASN A 22 20.25 4.47 -15.50
N SER A 23 19.18 3.76 -15.74
CA SER A 23 17.88 4.01 -15.09
C SER A 23 17.58 2.95 -14.04
N THR A 24 17.00 3.38 -12.93
CA THR A 24 16.45 2.48 -11.93
C THR A 24 15.05 2.94 -11.53
N VAL A 25 14.18 2.00 -11.21
CA VAL A 25 12.85 2.30 -10.67
C VAL A 25 12.99 2.49 -9.17
N VAL A 26 12.81 3.72 -8.71
CA VAL A 26 12.85 4.05 -7.28
C VAL A 26 11.55 3.66 -6.59
N PHE A 27 10.42 3.89 -7.27
CA PHE A 27 9.08 3.58 -6.77
C PHE A 27 8.17 3.17 -7.93
N ASP A 28 7.30 2.20 -7.71
CA ASP A 28 6.17 1.87 -8.60
C ASP A 28 4.92 1.52 -7.81
N THR A 29 3.77 1.54 -8.49
CA THR A 29 2.47 1.28 -7.88
C THR A 29 2.13 -0.21 -7.72
N LYS A 30 3.04 -1.15 -8.06
CA LYS A 30 2.83 -2.59 -7.83
C LYS A 30 2.72 -2.95 -6.35
N SER A 31 3.29 -2.10 -5.49
CA SER A 31 3.20 -2.27 -4.03
C SER A 31 1.87 -1.80 -3.43
N SER A 32 0.96 -1.31 -4.29
CA SER A 32 -0.38 -0.86 -3.89
C SER A 32 -1.40 -1.25 -4.95
N SER A 33 -2.43 -1.97 -4.54
CA SER A 33 -3.52 -2.37 -5.45
C SER A 33 -4.45 -1.22 -5.82
N SER A 34 -4.33 -0.06 -5.19
CA SER A 34 -5.32 1.00 -5.28
C SER A 34 -4.76 2.44 -5.21
N LEU A 35 -3.44 2.61 -5.28
CA LEU A 35 -2.84 3.96 -5.25
C LEU A 35 -3.19 4.78 -6.50
N VAL A 36 -3.25 4.13 -7.66
CA VAL A 36 -3.72 4.72 -8.91
C VAL A 36 -4.92 3.91 -9.37
N MET A 37 -6.07 4.55 -9.43
CA MET A 37 -7.33 3.92 -9.84
C MET A 37 -7.88 4.67 -11.03
N ASP A 38 -8.11 3.93 -12.12
CA ASP A 38 -8.91 4.41 -13.23
C ASP A 38 -10.38 4.06 -12.99
N GLY A 39 -11.25 4.98 -13.31
CA GLY A 39 -12.70 4.82 -13.11
C GLY A 39 -13.51 5.29 -14.30
N ILE A 40 -14.75 4.82 -14.37
CA ILE A 40 -15.74 5.29 -15.32
C ILE A 40 -16.66 6.25 -14.59
N VAL A 41 -16.79 7.44 -15.14
CA VAL A 41 -17.63 8.51 -14.59
C VAL A 41 -18.81 8.74 -15.53
N PHE A 42 -19.99 8.80 -14.96
CA PHE A 42 -21.22 9.16 -15.66
C PHE A 42 -21.74 10.50 -15.15
N ASP A 43 -22.40 11.25 -16.02
CA ASP A 43 -23.26 12.34 -15.57
C ASP A 43 -24.39 11.75 -14.71
N ALA A 44 -24.59 12.29 -13.51
CA ALA A 44 -25.49 11.71 -12.52
C ALA A 44 -26.95 11.73 -12.96
N ASP A 45 -27.41 12.83 -13.56
CA ASP A 45 -28.79 12.96 -14.03
C ASP A 45 -29.05 12.05 -15.21
N TRP A 46 -28.07 11.92 -16.11
CA TRP A 46 -28.17 11.01 -17.25
C TRP A 46 -28.18 9.54 -16.77
N ALA A 47 -27.31 9.17 -15.82
CA ALA A 47 -27.27 7.82 -15.27
C ALA A 47 -28.58 7.43 -14.60
N ALA A 48 -29.16 8.32 -13.80
CA ALA A 48 -30.46 8.12 -13.16
C ALA A 48 -31.61 7.96 -14.17
N ALA A 49 -31.54 8.67 -15.31
CA ALA A 49 -32.53 8.52 -16.38
C ALA A 49 -32.31 7.26 -17.23
N HIS A 50 -31.14 6.59 -17.14
CA HIS A 50 -30.75 5.46 -18.00
C HIS A 50 -30.17 4.29 -17.22
N GLU A 51 -30.68 4.00 -16.04
CA GLU A 51 -30.15 2.99 -15.10
C GLU A 51 -29.88 1.63 -15.74
N ASP A 52 -30.84 1.12 -16.55
CA ASP A 52 -30.66 -0.16 -17.25
C ASP A 52 -29.50 -0.14 -18.24
N THR A 53 -29.24 0.99 -18.89
CA THR A 53 -28.14 1.15 -19.84
C THR A 53 -26.81 1.16 -19.11
N VAL A 54 -26.72 1.90 -18.01
CA VAL A 54 -25.51 1.96 -17.17
C VAL A 54 -25.20 0.59 -16.59
N LYS A 55 -26.22 -0.11 -16.04
CA LYS A 55 -26.08 -1.47 -15.50
C LYS A 55 -25.52 -2.44 -16.56
N LYS A 56 -26.10 -2.45 -17.76
CA LYS A 56 -25.64 -3.32 -18.86
C LYS A 56 -24.21 -2.97 -19.29
N PHE A 57 -23.86 -1.69 -19.31
CA PHE A 57 -22.53 -1.24 -19.65
C PHE A 57 -21.49 -1.73 -18.62
N VAL A 58 -21.75 -1.54 -17.31
CA VAL A 58 -20.91 -2.03 -16.21
C VAL A 58 -20.78 -3.56 -16.26
N GLN A 59 -21.90 -4.28 -16.47
CA GLN A 59 -21.91 -5.73 -16.64
C GLN A 59 -21.01 -6.17 -17.81
N GLY A 60 -21.15 -5.51 -18.96
CA GLY A 60 -20.35 -5.83 -20.17
C GLY A 60 -18.85 -5.64 -19.94
N ILE A 61 -18.44 -4.58 -19.26
CA ILE A 61 -17.04 -4.34 -18.89
C ILE A 61 -16.52 -5.45 -17.97
N LEU A 62 -17.25 -5.77 -16.89
CA LEU A 62 -16.86 -6.82 -15.96
C LEU A 62 -16.74 -8.18 -16.66
N MET A 63 -17.64 -8.48 -17.59
CA MET A 63 -17.57 -9.72 -18.39
C MET A 63 -16.40 -9.73 -19.38
N SER A 64 -15.97 -8.56 -19.87
CA SER A 64 -14.86 -8.47 -20.82
C SER A 64 -13.52 -8.82 -20.22
N TYR A 65 -13.33 -8.68 -18.92
CA TYR A 65 -12.07 -8.98 -18.23
C TYR A 65 -11.71 -10.48 -18.23
N ASP A 66 -12.71 -11.35 -18.37
CA ASP A 66 -12.50 -12.79 -18.48
C ASP A 66 -12.25 -13.26 -19.93
N GLN A 67 -12.26 -12.32 -20.90
CA GLN A 67 -12.02 -12.66 -22.30
C GLN A 67 -10.54 -12.53 -22.65
N PRO A 68 -10.03 -13.38 -23.58
CA PRO A 68 -8.69 -13.21 -24.11
C PRO A 68 -8.50 -11.83 -24.78
N ILE A 69 -7.29 -11.30 -24.70
CA ILE A 69 -6.95 -10.01 -25.34
C ILE A 69 -7.12 -10.14 -26.86
N ASN A 70 -7.88 -9.22 -27.41
CA ASN A 70 -7.97 -9.06 -28.86
C ASN A 70 -6.89 -8.08 -29.33
N TYR A 71 -5.71 -8.60 -29.67
CA TYR A 71 -4.55 -7.78 -30.06
C TYR A 71 -4.82 -6.91 -31.31
N ASN A 72 -5.59 -7.41 -32.27
CA ASN A 72 -5.92 -6.62 -33.46
C ASN A 72 -6.80 -5.43 -33.08
N ALA A 73 -7.82 -5.64 -32.29
CA ALA A 73 -8.66 -4.55 -31.79
C ALA A 73 -7.85 -3.56 -30.92
N ALA A 74 -6.94 -4.05 -30.08
CA ALA A 74 -6.07 -3.19 -29.27
C ALA A 74 -5.22 -2.26 -30.16
N ARG A 75 -4.63 -2.78 -31.26
CA ARG A 75 -3.84 -1.98 -32.21
C ARG A 75 -4.68 -1.00 -33.02
N GLU A 76 -5.90 -1.37 -33.34
CA GLU A 76 -6.82 -0.52 -34.12
C GLU A 76 -7.36 0.64 -33.28
N VAL A 77 -7.74 0.36 -32.01
CA VAL A 77 -8.41 1.33 -31.14
C VAL A 77 -7.42 2.23 -30.40
N PHE A 78 -6.24 1.70 -30.03
CA PHE A 78 -5.26 2.45 -29.26
C PHE A 78 -4.02 2.77 -30.10
N PRO A 79 -3.84 4.02 -30.56
CA PRO A 79 -2.70 4.40 -31.40
C PRO A 79 -1.33 4.06 -30.81
N MET A 80 -1.22 4.05 -29.48
CA MET A 80 0.00 3.67 -28.76
C MET A 80 0.42 2.22 -28.99
N TYR A 81 -0.52 1.32 -29.34
CA TYR A 81 -0.24 -0.08 -29.63
C TYR A 81 -0.14 -0.41 -31.12
N SER A 82 -0.32 0.57 -32.02
CA SER A 82 -0.41 0.34 -33.49
C SER A 82 0.77 -0.46 -34.04
N THR A 83 1.95 -0.34 -33.46
CA THR A 83 3.19 -1.06 -33.87
C THR A 83 3.69 -2.05 -32.83
N SER A 84 2.96 -2.25 -31.73
CA SER A 84 3.37 -3.15 -30.63
C SER A 84 3.18 -4.61 -31.02
N SER A 85 4.10 -5.47 -30.58
CA SER A 85 3.92 -6.91 -30.65
C SER A 85 2.86 -7.40 -29.66
N ASP A 86 2.36 -8.64 -29.81
CA ASP A 86 1.45 -9.23 -28.85
C ASP A 86 2.11 -9.31 -27.45
N ALA A 87 3.39 -9.64 -27.41
CA ALA A 87 4.16 -9.73 -26.15
C ALA A 87 4.29 -8.35 -25.43
N ASP A 88 4.42 -7.26 -26.19
CA ASP A 88 4.47 -5.90 -25.60
C ASP A 88 3.12 -5.50 -25.02
N ILE A 89 2.03 -5.89 -25.70
CA ILE A 89 0.67 -5.65 -25.21
C ILE A 89 0.43 -6.48 -23.94
N ASP A 90 0.80 -7.77 -23.93
CA ASP A 90 0.69 -8.63 -22.75
C ASP A 90 1.49 -8.06 -21.57
N ALA A 91 2.72 -7.59 -21.80
CA ALA A 91 3.56 -6.99 -20.77
C ALA A 91 2.91 -5.73 -20.16
N THR A 92 2.25 -4.92 -20.98
CA THR A 92 1.53 -3.73 -20.50
C THR A 92 0.30 -4.13 -19.65
N TYR A 93 -0.49 -5.09 -20.14
CA TYR A 93 -1.66 -5.58 -19.40
C TYR A 93 -1.27 -6.28 -18.09
N ALA A 94 -0.12 -6.98 -18.05
CA ALA A 94 0.39 -7.61 -16.82
C ALA A 94 0.76 -6.58 -15.73
N ASN A 95 0.98 -5.33 -16.10
CA ASN A 95 1.24 -4.23 -15.16
C ASN A 95 -0.03 -3.50 -14.72
N ALA A 96 -1.18 -3.81 -15.30
CA ALA A 96 -2.48 -3.24 -14.95
C ALA A 96 -3.36 -4.31 -14.30
N LYS A 97 -3.93 -4.01 -13.15
CA LYS A 97 -4.91 -4.90 -12.50
C LYS A 97 -6.32 -4.51 -12.93
N MET A 98 -6.98 -5.39 -13.66
CA MET A 98 -8.40 -5.23 -13.96
C MET A 98 -9.23 -5.57 -12.73
N ALA A 99 -10.04 -4.63 -12.28
CA ALA A 99 -10.82 -4.78 -11.06
C ALA A 99 -12.04 -5.70 -11.29
N SER A 100 -12.04 -6.89 -10.67
CA SER A 100 -13.19 -7.79 -10.67
C SER A 100 -14.44 -7.14 -10.06
N TRP A 101 -15.60 -7.80 -10.14
CA TRP A 101 -16.79 -7.32 -9.43
C TRP A 101 -16.51 -7.10 -7.95
N LYS A 102 -15.83 -8.03 -7.29
CA LYS A 102 -15.51 -7.93 -5.87
C LYS A 102 -14.51 -6.81 -5.57
N ASP A 103 -13.52 -6.61 -6.42
CA ASP A 103 -12.58 -5.51 -6.29
C ASP A 103 -13.33 -4.17 -6.38
N ASN A 104 -14.19 -3.99 -7.39
CA ASN A 104 -15.03 -2.79 -7.53
C ASN A 104 -15.91 -2.56 -6.31
N TYR A 105 -16.54 -3.62 -5.79
CA TYR A 105 -17.36 -3.53 -4.57
C TYR A 105 -16.54 -3.01 -3.38
N ASN A 106 -15.36 -3.57 -3.14
CA ASN A 106 -14.49 -3.15 -2.04
C ASN A 106 -13.89 -1.75 -2.28
N ILE A 107 -13.50 -1.45 -3.52
CA ILE A 107 -12.95 -0.14 -3.88
C ILE A 107 -13.98 0.96 -3.62
N LEU A 108 -15.18 0.82 -4.12
CA LEU A 108 -16.21 1.86 -4.03
C LEU A 108 -16.74 2.03 -2.59
N ASN A 109 -16.83 0.96 -1.81
CA ASN A 109 -17.35 1.03 -0.44
C ASN A 109 -16.31 1.47 0.60
N ASP A 110 -15.04 1.08 0.42
CA ASP A 110 -14.02 1.24 1.46
C ASP A 110 -12.79 2.00 0.98
N THR A 111 -12.15 1.51 -0.10
CA THR A 111 -10.79 1.95 -0.47
C THR A 111 -10.79 3.34 -1.08
N ALA A 112 -11.67 3.63 -2.04
CA ALA A 112 -11.70 4.91 -2.73
C ALA A 112 -12.14 6.06 -1.81
N PRO A 113 -13.16 5.92 -0.93
CA PRO A 113 -13.45 6.92 0.09
C PRO A 113 -12.30 7.18 1.05
N MET A 114 -11.57 6.14 1.47
CA MET A 114 -10.39 6.28 2.33
C MET A 114 -9.28 7.07 1.61
N ILE A 115 -8.93 6.71 0.38
CA ILE A 115 -7.90 7.39 -0.40
C ILE A 115 -8.31 8.83 -0.70
N TYR A 116 -9.57 9.08 -1.02
CA TYR A 116 -10.08 10.45 -1.23
C TYR A 116 -9.81 11.33 -0.02
N ASN A 117 -10.14 10.86 1.19
CA ASN A 117 -9.89 11.61 2.41
C ASN A 117 -8.39 11.84 2.65
N GLN A 118 -7.53 10.86 2.41
CA GLN A 118 -6.07 11.02 2.49
C GLN A 118 -5.54 12.06 1.49
N MET A 119 -6.07 12.08 0.26
CA MET A 119 -5.72 13.09 -0.73
C MET A 119 -6.17 14.48 -0.31
N CYS A 120 -7.36 14.60 0.30
CA CYS A 120 -7.81 15.86 0.90
C CYS A 120 -6.81 16.37 1.95
N ASP A 121 -6.33 15.49 2.86
CA ASP A 121 -5.33 15.87 3.87
C ASP A 121 -4.03 16.36 3.23
N ILE A 122 -3.56 15.71 2.16
CA ILE A 122 -2.36 16.11 1.43
C ILE A 122 -2.54 17.49 0.79
N TRP A 123 -3.64 17.70 0.06
CA TRP A 123 -3.89 18.95 -0.64
C TRP A 123 -4.11 20.13 0.33
N GLU A 124 -4.82 19.91 1.44
CA GLU A 124 -4.96 20.94 2.48
C GLU A 124 -3.62 21.31 3.12
N ASN A 125 -2.74 20.33 3.37
CA ASN A 125 -1.39 20.57 3.86
C ASN A 125 -0.51 21.35 2.87
N LEU A 126 -0.83 21.28 1.57
CA LEU A 126 -0.22 22.08 0.50
C LEU A 126 -0.86 23.47 0.34
N GLY A 127 -1.90 23.79 1.13
CA GLY A 127 -2.60 25.08 1.10
C GLY A 127 -3.76 25.15 0.12
N GLU A 128 -4.18 24.03 -0.46
CA GLU A 128 -5.30 23.97 -1.39
C GLU A 128 -6.63 23.82 -0.66
N THR A 129 -7.71 24.32 -1.28
CA THR A 129 -9.07 24.13 -0.78
C THR A 129 -9.66 22.87 -1.39
N VAL A 130 -10.13 21.94 -0.55
CA VAL A 130 -10.76 20.69 -0.97
C VAL A 130 -12.22 20.62 -0.57
N ASN A 131 -13.03 19.87 -1.30
CA ASN A 131 -14.42 19.59 -0.96
C ASN A 131 -14.54 18.16 -0.39
N ARG A 132 -14.44 18.01 0.92
CA ARG A 132 -14.52 16.70 1.58
C ARG A 132 -15.89 16.03 1.46
N ASP A 133 -16.95 16.83 1.29
CA ASP A 133 -18.32 16.30 1.20
C ASP A 133 -18.56 15.47 -0.07
N LEU A 134 -17.75 15.65 -1.10
CA LEU A 134 -17.83 14.84 -2.33
C LEU A 134 -17.66 13.34 -2.06
N VAL A 135 -16.97 12.94 -1.00
CA VAL A 135 -16.82 11.52 -0.64
C VAL A 135 -18.16 10.80 -0.49
N ASN A 136 -19.21 11.52 -0.09
CA ASN A 136 -20.54 10.97 0.15
C ASN A 136 -21.35 10.74 -1.14
N THR A 137 -20.95 11.31 -2.26
CA THR A 137 -21.70 11.29 -3.54
C THR A 137 -20.88 10.83 -4.73
N LEU A 138 -19.55 10.81 -4.62
CA LEU A 138 -18.67 10.50 -5.74
C LEU A 138 -18.63 8.99 -6.05
N PHE A 139 -18.79 8.15 -5.03
CA PHE A 139 -18.63 6.70 -5.14
C PHE A 139 -20.00 6.01 -5.07
N ASP A 140 -20.59 5.78 -6.25
CA ASP A 140 -21.90 5.14 -6.38
C ASP A 140 -21.77 3.61 -6.49
N THR A 141 -22.31 2.88 -5.54
CA THR A 141 -22.30 1.41 -5.50
C THR A 141 -23.52 0.77 -6.12
N THR A 142 -24.54 1.55 -6.50
CA THR A 142 -25.85 1.06 -6.96
C THR A 142 -25.74 0.00 -8.06
N TYR A 143 -24.91 0.24 -9.06
CA TYR A 143 -24.77 -0.66 -10.21
C TYR A 143 -23.97 -1.91 -9.88
N ILE A 144 -22.96 -1.80 -9.03
CA ILE A 144 -22.15 -2.94 -8.54
C ILE A 144 -23.01 -3.82 -7.62
N ASP A 145 -23.83 -3.23 -6.74
CA ASP A 145 -24.74 -3.96 -5.86
C ASP A 145 -25.81 -4.70 -6.66
N ALA A 146 -26.36 -4.07 -7.69
CA ALA A 146 -27.37 -4.68 -8.57
C ALA A 146 -26.84 -5.87 -9.39
N LEU A 147 -25.51 -5.99 -9.57
CA LEU A 147 -24.85 -7.08 -10.28
C LEU A 147 -24.31 -8.19 -9.36
N LYS A 148 -24.54 -8.09 -8.07
CA LYS A 148 -24.01 -9.03 -7.06
C LYS A 148 -24.35 -10.50 -7.34
N SER A 149 -25.58 -10.78 -7.80
CA SER A 149 -26.01 -12.14 -8.12
C SER A 149 -25.29 -12.71 -9.35
N ASP A 150 -24.94 -11.86 -10.31
CA ASP A 150 -24.40 -12.27 -11.60
C ASP A 150 -22.91 -12.66 -11.50
N PHE A 151 -22.19 -12.05 -10.54
CA PHE A 151 -20.73 -12.21 -10.38
C PHE A 151 -20.31 -12.90 -9.08
N LYS A 152 -21.23 -13.25 -8.19
CA LYS A 152 -20.90 -13.84 -6.87
C LYS A 152 -20.18 -15.19 -6.98
N SER A 153 -20.39 -15.95 -8.05
CA SER A 153 -19.78 -17.27 -8.28
C SER A 153 -18.42 -17.19 -9.00
N THR A 154 -18.20 -16.13 -9.78
CA THR A 154 -16.95 -15.93 -10.54
C THR A 154 -15.81 -15.37 -9.68
N SER A 155 -16.13 -14.85 -8.51
CA SER A 155 -15.16 -14.27 -7.55
C SER A 155 -14.15 -15.26 -6.97
N ALA A 156 -14.28 -16.57 -7.24
CA ALA A 156 -13.31 -17.57 -6.75
C ALA A 156 -12.04 -17.68 -7.63
N ALA A 157 -12.12 -17.28 -8.90
CA ALA A 157 -10.99 -17.41 -9.84
C ALA A 157 -10.13 -16.12 -9.90
N ASN A 158 -10.73 -14.94 -9.64
CA ASN A 158 -10.06 -13.64 -9.62
C ASN A 158 -10.24 -12.95 -8.26
N ALA A 159 -10.26 -13.73 -7.18
CA ALA A 159 -10.08 -13.13 -5.86
C ALA A 159 -8.88 -12.19 -5.95
N THR A 160 -9.04 -10.94 -5.53
CA THR A 160 -7.93 -10.05 -5.18
C THR A 160 -6.80 -10.97 -4.78
N THR A 161 -5.74 -11.00 -5.51
CA THR A 161 -4.56 -11.71 -5.07
C THR A 161 -4.16 -10.95 -3.82
N LYS A 162 -4.75 -11.35 -2.68
CA LYS A 162 -4.21 -11.04 -1.39
C LYS A 162 -2.77 -11.43 -1.59
N VAL A 163 -1.85 -10.46 -1.54
CA VAL A 163 -0.45 -10.77 -1.79
C VAL A 163 -0.12 -11.90 -0.81
N THR A 164 -0.08 -13.11 -1.32
CA THR A 164 0.18 -14.29 -0.49
C THR A 164 1.67 -14.28 -0.30
N VAL A 165 2.09 -13.74 0.83
CA VAL A 165 3.50 -13.79 1.22
C VAL A 165 3.83 -15.26 1.42
N SER A 166 4.74 -15.79 0.60
CA SER A 166 5.23 -17.15 0.81
C SER A 166 6.05 -17.22 2.09
N ASP A 167 6.07 -18.38 2.74
CA ASP A 167 6.90 -18.60 3.93
C ASP A 167 8.38 -18.32 3.63
N GLU A 168 8.83 -18.60 2.41
CA GLU A 168 10.19 -18.34 1.94
C GLU A 168 10.46 -16.83 1.86
N THR A 169 9.59 -16.05 1.21
CA THR A 169 9.70 -14.58 1.15
C THR A 169 9.73 -13.98 2.54
N ARG A 170 8.83 -14.44 3.43
CA ARG A 170 8.80 -14.00 4.82
C ARG A 170 10.09 -14.31 5.56
N ALA A 171 10.62 -15.53 5.40
CA ALA A 171 11.88 -15.96 6.04
C ALA A 171 13.06 -15.12 5.53
N ASN A 172 13.15 -14.87 4.23
CA ASN A 172 14.21 -14.07 3.61
C ASN A 172 14.20 -12.64 4.13
N ILE A 173 13.03 -11.98 4.17
CA ILE A 173 12.92 -10.62 4.70
C ILE A 173 13.22 -10.60 6.19
N THR A 174 12.73 -11.59 6.95
CA THR A 174 13.05 -11.69 8.39
C THR A 174 14.55 -11.78 8.62
N GLN A 175 15.27 -12.56 7.82
CA GLN A 175 16.72 -12.68 7.92
C GLN A 175 17.44 -11.35 7.58
N GLN A 176 16.95 -10.61 6.58
CA GLN A 176 17.52 -9.32 6.20
C GLN A 176 17.41 -8.25 7.30
N VAL A 177 16.29 -8.25 8.02
CA VAL A 177 15.99 -7.19 9.00
C VAL A 177 16.36 -7.55 10.44
N THR A 178 16.57 -8.83 10.76
CA THR A 178 16.93 -9.25 12.12
C THR A 178 18.36 -8.85 12.45
N GLY A 179 18.52 -7.97 13.44
CA GLY A 179 19.82 -7.45 13.86
C GLY A 179 20.46 -6.45 12.89
N ASN A 180 19.74 -6.06 11.84
CA ASN A 180 20.17 -5.07 10.87
C ASN A 180 19.25 -3.84 10.97
N LEU A 181 19.83 -2.65 11.12
CA LEU A 181 19.09 -1.37 11.13
C LEU A 181 19.10 -0.69 9.75
N ASP A 182 20.00 -1.12 8.88
CA ASP A 182 20.17 -0.57 7.52
C ASP A 182 19.71 -1.60 6.50
N TYR A 183 18.42 -1.62 6.23
CA TYR A 183 17.79 -2.44 5.19
C TYR A 183 16.97 -1.56 4.25
N ASP A 184 16.90 -1.96 3.00
CA ASP A 184 16.15 -1.21 1.98
C ASP A 184 14.64 -1.29 2.27
N SER A 185 14.00 -0.13 2.30
CA SER A 185 12.56 0.00 2.50
C SER A 185 11.99 1.09 1.62
N MET A 186 10.78 0.89 1.12
CA MET A 186 10.06 1.90 0.32
C MET A 186 9.68 3.12 1.15
N LEU A 187 9.33 2.88 2.40
CA LEU A 187 8.94 3.90 3.37
C LEU A 187 9.30 3.40 4.76
N SER A 188 9.94 4.23 5.54
CA SER A 188 10.17 3.99 6.97
C SER A 188 9.77 5.21 7.77
N LYS A 189 9.01 5.01 8.84
CA LYS A 189 8.54 6.08 9.70
C LYS A 189 8.47 5.60 11.15
N THR A 190 8.86 6.48 12.07
CA THR A 190 8.75 6.21 13.51
C THR A 190 7.33 6.44 14.00
N ALA A 191 6.77 5.45 14.67
CA ALA A 191 5.52 5.59 15.41
C ALA A 191 5.82 6.14 16.81
N ASN A 192 5.36 7.38 17.05
CA ASN A 192 5.54 8.06 18.33
C ASN A 192 4.51 7.57 19.36
N VAL A 193 4.61 6.29 19.74
CA VAL A 193 3.80 5.68 20.78
C VAL A 193 4.59 5.53 22.06
N THR A 194 3.96 5.73 23.22
CA THR A 194 4.59 5.63 24.53
C THR A 194 4.11 4.41 25.30
N PHE A 195 5.03 3.80 26.03
CA PHE A 195 4.77 2.63 26.84
C PHE A 195 4.99 2.91 28.32
N VAL A 196 4.28 2.20 29.16
CA VAL A 196 4.56 2.17 30.60
C VAL A 196 6.02 1.72 30.82
N PRO A 197 6.76 2.33 31.75
CA PRO A 197 8.15 1.93 32.03
C PRO A 197 8.28 0.42 32.22
N ASP A 198 9.32 -0.16 31.65
CA ASP A 198 9.65 -1.59 31.66
C ASP A 198 8.51 -2.54 31.22
N SER A 199 7.58 -2.01 30.42
CA SER A 199 6.40 -2.72 29.95
C SER A 199 6.20 -2.52 28.45
N SER A 200 5.41 -3.40 27.84
CA SER A 200 4.90 -3.28 26.47
C SER A 200 3.43 -2.78 26.42
N VAL A 201 2.88 -2.31 27.52
CA VAL A 201 1.53 -1.73 27.57
C VAL A 201 1.61 -0.25 27.21
N PHE A 202 0.75 0.22 26.31
CA PHE A 202 0.67 1.63 25.98
C PHE A 202 0.31 2.47 27.21
N THR A 203 0.97 3.61 27.38
CA THR A 203 0.65 4.56 28.45
C THR A 203 -0.75 5.12 28.28
N ASP A 204 -1.16 5.41 27.05
CA ASP A 204 -2.48 5.88 26.66
C ASP A 204 -2.91 5.17 25.39
N GLN A 205 -3.96 4.36 25.49
CA GLN A 205 -4.52 3.59 24.39
C GLN A 205 -5.11 4.49 23.29
N ALA A 206 -5.76 5.59 23.66
CA ALA A 206 -6.41 6.48 22.68
C ALA A 206 -5.37 7.25 21.86
N SER A 207 -4.33 7.78 22.53
CA SER A 207 -3.22 8.44 21.84
C SER A 207 -2.45 7.47 20.95
N ALA A 208 -2.18 6.25 21.41
CA ALA A 208 -1.54 5.22 20.60
C ALA A 208 -2.38 4.86 19.38
N ALA A 209 -3.69 4.67 19.54
CA ALA A 209 -4.61 4.40 18.45
C ALA A 209 -4.62 5.52 17.40
N SER A 210 -4.63 6.79 17.83
CA SER A 210 -4.57 7.93 16.91
C SER A 210 -3.32 7.89 16.02
N VAL A 211 -2.14 7.65 16.62
CA VAL A 211 -0.87 7.55 15.89
C VAL A 211 -0.85 6.33 14.95
N LEU A 212 -1.29 5.17 15.46
CA LEU A 212 -1.19 3.92 14.71
C LEU A 212 -2.22 3.80 13.59
N ASN A 213 -3.34 4.54 13.64
CA ASN A 213 -4.30 4.58 12.53
C ASN A 213 -3.71 5.13 11.24
N ASP A 214 -2.77 6.06 11.31
CA ASP A 214 -2.04 6.53 10.12
C ASP A 214 -1.28 5.37 9.46
N PHE A 215 -0.61 4.54 10.26
CA PHE A 215 0.08 3.35 9.75
C PHE A 215 -0.87 2.27 9.24
N VAL A 216 -2.04 2.12 9.85
CA VAL A 216 -3.11 1.25 9.33
C VAL A 216 -3.54 1.71 7.93
N ASN A 217 -3.74 3.01 7.73
CA ASN A 217 -4.11 3.57 6.44
C ASN A 217 -3.01 3.37 5.40
N ILE A 218 -1.75 3.63 5.76
CA ILE A 218 -0.59 3.35 4.89
C ILE A 218 -0.53 1.85 4.56
N ALA A 219 -0.70 0.97 5.55
CA ALA A 219 -0.66 -0.47 5.36
C ALA A 219 -1.78 -1.01 4.45
N LYS A 220 -2.95 -0.39 4.49
CA LYS A 220 -4.07 -0.69 3.58
C LYS A 220 -3.81 -0.17 2.18
N THR A 221 -3.17 0.99 2.04
CA THR A 221 -2.80 1.59 0.76
C THR A 221 -1.65 0.82 0.11
N LEU A 222 -0.63 0.44 0.87
CA LEU A 222 0.51 -0.36 0.42
C LEU A 222 0.29 -1.85 0.70
N ASP A 223 -0.84 -2.39 0.26
CA ASP A 223 -1.29 -3.76 0.56
C ASP A 223 -0.38 -4.87 0.00
N GLY A 224 0.45 -4.54 -1.00
CA GLY A 224 1.47 -5.42 -1.58
C GLY A 224 2.84 -5.37 -0.90
N THR A 225 2.94 -4.86 0.34
CA THR A 225 4.22 -4.79 1.07
C THR A 225 4.25 -5.68 2.31
N MET A 226 5.47 -6.08 2.69
CA MET A 226 5.76 -6.53 4.06
C MET A 226 5.92 -5.32 4.98
N ILE A 227 5.56 -5.49 6.24
CA ILE A 227 5.61 -4.43 7.25
C ILE A 227 6.53 -4.90 8.37
N VAL A 228 7.70 -4.28 8.46
CA VAL A 228 8.66 -4.53 9.54
C VAL A 228 8.39 -3.55 10.66
N ILE A 229 8.19 -4.08 11.85
CA ILE A 229 7.93 -3.32 13.08
C ILE A 229 9.09 -3.59 14.01
N ASN A 230 9.96 -2.60 14.17
CA ASN A 230 11.18 -2.70 14.97
C ASN A 230 11.08 -1.83 16.22
N GLY A 231 11.19 -2.46 17.39
CA GLY A 231 11.23 -1.77 18.66
C GLY A 231 12.65 -1.34 19.05
N ASN A 232 12.77 -0.13 19.60
CA ASN A 232 14.01 0.41 20.14
C ASN A 232 13.83 0.80 21.61
N ILE A 233 14.90 0.76 22.37
CA ILE A 233 14.97 1.29 23.73
C ILE A 233 16.17 2.23 23.91
N ASN A 234 16.03 3.15 24.84
CA ASN A 234 17.11 3.99 25.28
C ASN A 234 17.81 3.34 26.49
N ALA A 235 19.00 2.78 26.29
CA ALA A 235 19.81 2.20 27.33
C ALA A 235 21.30 2.28 26.99
N ASP A 236 22.13 2.49 27.99
CA ASP A 236 23.58 2.57 27.79
C ASP A 236 24.23 1.21 27.44
N ALA A 237 23.63 0.12 27.87
CA ALA A 237 24.11 -1.22 27.59
C ALA A 237 23.04 -2.08 26.93
N GLN A 238 23.46 -2.89 25.96
CA GLN A 238 22.60 -3.92 25.39
C GLN A 238 22.46 -5.08 26.38
N THR A 239 21.21 -5.46 26.63
CA THR A 239 20.88 -6.58 27.50
C THR A 239 19.81 -7.45 26.84
N ASP A 240 19.78 -8.73 27.18
CA ASP A 240 18.72 -9.65 26.68
C ASP A 240 17.33 -9.13 27.07
N PHE A 241 17.20 -8.58 28.28
CA PHE A 241 15.95 -7.94 28.72
C PHE A 241 15.57 -6.76 27.81
N GLY A 242 16.53 -5.90 27.48
CA GLY A 242 16.28 -4.74 26.61
C GLY A 242 15.86 -5.14 25.20
N VAL A 243 16.51 -6.16 24.63
CA VAL A 243 16.11 -6.72 23.31
C VAL A 243 14.70 -7.29 23.38
N GLN A 244 14.41 -8.10 24.41
CA GLN A 244 13.09 -8.70 24.58
C GLN A 244 12.00 -7.65 24.83
N LEU A 245 12.28 -6.62 25.64
CA LEU A 245 11.33 -5.52 25.89
C LEU A 245 11.01 -4.76 24.61
N SER A 246 12.02 -4.44 23.81
CA SER A 246 11.83 -3.76 22.53
C SER A 246 11.02 -4.60 21.54
N ALA A 247 11.27 -5.91 21.45
CA ALA A 247 10.49 -6.84 20.65
C ALA A 247 9.03 -6.94 21.13
N ASN A 248 8.80 -7.00 22.44
CA ASN A 248 7.46 -7.06 23.02
C ASN A 248 6.65 -5.78 22.73
N ARG A 249 7.29 -4.62 22.74
CA ARG A 249 6.67 -3.33 22.32
C ARG A 249 6.28 -3.33 20.86
N ALA A 250 7.18 -3.77 19.98
CA ALA A 250 6.90 -3.94 18.57
C ALA A 250 5.75 -4.94 18.34
N GLN A 251 5.69 -6.03 19.11
CA GLN A 251 4.59 -7.00 19.04
C GLN A 251 3.25 -6.38 19.45
N THR A 252 3.23 -5.48 20.44
CA THR A 252 2.00 -4.76 20.82
C THR A 252 1.50 -3.88 19.68
N VAL A 253 2.40 -3.19 18.97
CA VAL A 253 2.06 -2.41 17.77
C VAL A 253 1.55 -3.33 16.65
N ALA A 254 2.22 -4.46 16.40
CA ALA A 254 1.79 -5.44 15.40
C ALA A 254 0.38 -5.98 15.70
N ASN A 255 0.09 -6.29 16.95
CA ASN A 255 -1.23 -6.75 17.39
C ASN A 255 -2.31 -5.68 17.15
N TYR A 256 -1.98 -4.41 17.37
CA TYR A 256 -2.88 -3.32 17.03
C TYR A 256 -3.18 -3.28 15.53
N LEU A 257 -2.16 -3.27 14.66
CA LEU A 257 -2.34 -3.27 13.21
C LEU A 257 -3.19 -4.47 12.76
N ALA A 258 -2.90 -5.66 13.29
CA ALA A 258 -3.67 -6.87 13.00
C ALA A 258 -5.15 -6.75 13.42
N SER A 259 -5.42 -6.14 14.58
CA SER A 259 -6.79 -5.89 15.08
C SER A 259 -7.58 -4.94 14.17
N GLN A 260 -6.89 -4.09 13.40
CA GLN A 260 -7.47 -3.18 12.42
C GLN A 260 -7.57 -3.80 11.01
N GLY A 261 -7.36 -5.12 10.89
CA GLY A 261 -7.55 -5.88 9.66
C GLY A 261 -6.32 -6.01 8.78
N ILE A 262 -5.13 -5.60 9.25
CA ILE A 262 -3.88 -5.87 8.53
C ILE A 262 -3.51 -7.36 8.66
N ASP A 263 -3.21 -8.00 7.54
CA ASP A 263 -2.85 -9.43 7.52
C ASP A 263 -1.58 -9.69 8.34
N GLN A 264 -1.69 -10.57 9.33
CA GLN A 264 -0.56 -10.96 10.19
C GLN A 264 0.62 -11.53 9.41
N ASN A 265 0.37 -12.18 8.26
CA ASN A 265 1.43 -12.71 7.41
C ASN A 265 2.31 -11.61 6.80
N ARG A 266 1.83 -10.38 6.73
CA ARG A 266 2.59 -9.21 6.29
C ARG A 266 3.44 -8.59 7.40
N LEU A 267 3.23 -8.94 8.66
CA LEU A 267 3.87 -8.31 9.81
C LEU A 267 5.12 -9.09 10.22
N ILE A 268 6.27 -8.41 10.26
CA ILE A 268 7.53 -8.91 10.82
C ILE A 268 7.85 -8.06 12.04
N VAL A 269 8.09 -8.71 13.17
CA VAL A 269 8.38 -8.05 14.43
C VAL A 269 9.82 -8.30 14.81
N THR A 270 10.55 -7.22 15.11
CA THR A 270 11.93 -7.26 15.58
C THR A 270 12.12 -6.37 16.79
N GLY A 271 13.15 -6.64 17.58
CA GLY A 271 13.57 -5.80 18.68
C GLY A 271 15.06 -5.58 18.61
N SER A 272 15.48 -4.34 18.41
CA SER A 272 16.88 -3.96 18.31
C SER A 272 17.52 -3.59 19.66
N GLY A 273 16.75 -3.60 20.74
CA GLY A 273 17.24 -3.13 22.02
C GLY A 273 17.73 -1.69 21.92
N ASN A 274 18.99 -1.44 22.32
CA ASN A 274 19.60 -0.13 22.25
C ASN A 274 20.48 0.11 21.02
N ALA A 275 20.39 -0.73 19.98
CA ALA A 275 21.27 -0.66 18.81
C ALA A 275 21.25 0.71 18.12
N LYS A 276 20.07 1.32 17.96
CA LYS A 276 19.90 2.68 17.40
C LYS A 276 20.65 3.74 18.21
N TYR A 277 20.53 3.69 19.54
CA TYR A 277 21.25 4.59 20.44
C TYR A 277 22.76 4.41 20.31
N GLN A 278 23.25 3.15 20.27
CA GLN A 278 24.68 2.87 20.15
C GLN A 278 25.25 3.29 18.79
N ALA A 279 24.50 3.12 17.70
CA ALA A 279 24.90 3.56 16.38
C ALA A 279 25.10 5.09 16.32
N ASP A 280 24.13 5.86 16.81
CA ASP A 280 24.21 7.32 16.83
C ASP A 280 25.30 7.82 17.80
N LYS A 281 25.51 7.13 18.92
CA LYS A 281 26.60 7.43 19.85
C LYS A 281 27.97 7.24 19.20
N ALA A 282 28.15 6.16 18.48
CA ALA A 282 29.41 5.87 17.76
C ALA A 282 29.66 6.86 16.62
N ALA A 283 28.60 7.31 15.95
CA ALA A 283 28.66 8.31 14.89
C ALA A 283 28.82 9.75 15.39
N GLY A 284 28.64 10.00 16.70
CA GLY A 284 28.63 11.34 17.27
C GLY A 284 27.40 12.17 16.93
N THR A 285 26.30 11.51 16.58
CA THR A 285 25.02 12.11 16.12
C THR A 285 23.88 11.93 17.12
N LEU A 286 24.19 11.71 18.40
CA LEU A 286 23.16 11.53 19.43
C LEU A 286 22.15 12.69 19.44
N SER A 287 20.86 12.34 19.39
CA SER A 287 19.81 13.32 19.64
C SER A 287 19.80 13.74 21.11
N GLY A 288 19.54 15.04 21.35
CA GLY A 288 19.28 15.54 22.70
C GLY A 288 17.91 15.08 23.26
N ASP A 289 17.04 14.59 22.42
CA ASP A 289 15.76 13.99 22.80
C ASP A 289 15.88 12.47 22.94
N ALA A 290 15.91 12.00 24.18
CA ALA A 290 16.02 10.57 24.49
C ALA A 290 14.83 9.74 23.98
N SER A 291 13.67 10.38 23.71
CA SER A 291 12.46 9.68 23.26
C SER A 291 12.63 9.07 21.86
N VAL A 292 13.52 9.62 21.01
CA VAL A 292 13.81 9.08 19.68
C VAL A 292 14.41 7.67 19.73
N TYR A 293 15.01 7.29 20.88
CA TYR A 293 15.59 5.98 21.12
C TYR A 293 14.63 5.03 21.86
N GLN A 294 13.49 5.54 22.35
CA GLN A 294 12.41 4.71 22.89
C GLN A 294 11.24 4.69 21.90
N SER A 295 11.49 4.19 20.71
CA SER A 295 10.59 4.30 19.57
C SER A 295 10.23 2.94 18.98
N THR A 296 9.19 2.95 18.15
CA THR A 296 8.87 1.82 17.27
C THR A 296 8.94 2.32 15.83
N ASP A 297 9.87 1.80 15.06
CA ASP A 297 10.00 2.12 13.65
C ASP A 297 9.17 1.13 12.82
N ILE A 298 8.40 1.64 11.87
CA ILE A 298 7.56 0.85 10.98
C ILE A 298 8.03 1.10 9.55
N SER A 299 8.48 0.04 8.89
CA SER A 299 9.02 0.09 7.53
C SER A 299 8.20 -0.78 6.60
N PHE A 300 7.94 -0.28 5.41
CA PHE A 300 7.23 -0.98 4.35
C PHE A 300 8.23 -1.46 3.31
N MET A 301 8.34 -2.77 3.14
CA MET A 301 9.29 -3.41 2.23
C MET A 301 8.56 -4.02 1.05
N ARG A 302 9.15 -3.87 -0.14
CA ARG A 302 8.62 -4.51 -1.35
C ARG A 302 8.70 -6.03 -1.23
N ILE A 303 7.67 -6.71 -1.67
CA ILE A 303 7.70 -8.14 -1.89
C ILE A 303 8.24 -8.35 -3.30
N GLU A 304 9.49 -8.79 -3.41
CA GLU A 304 10.06 -9.21 -4.69
C GLU A 304 9.47 -10.58 -5.05
N ASN A 305 8.79 -10.66 -6.19
CA ASN A 305 8.27 -11.90 -6.77
C ASN A 305 9.27 -12.48 -7.77
#